data_a2197c2b5225a104b469ceadd73904da
#
_entry.id   a2197c2b5225a104b469ceadd73904da
#
_cell.length_a   1.000
_cell.length_b   1.000
_cell.length_c   1.000
_cell.angle_alpha   90.00
_cell.angle_beta   90.00
_cell.angle_gamma   90.00
#
_symmetry.space_group_name_H-M   'P 1'
#
loop_
_entity.id
_entity.type
_entity.pdbx_description
1 polymer ?
#
loop_
_entity_poly.entity_id
_entity_poly.type
_entity_poly.pdbx_seq_one_letter_code
_entity_poly.pdbx_strand_id
1 'polypeptide(L)'
;MWTCVTFDTMTGELGAELDVPALSWTLTVADCTLAVTRDKGAGEGDATGVRVPWSAVPGADAAARDRALAPLRRGVCLMRDGLPVVAGAVGSRTDTWEDTTFSLVSPLGLLRGRIACVEGTFGRGSGSTTQSYHRWSGQSLRSIVAWLVHAATTKPGGGLPIDVDHYRGEKGGHERTYDGFNASNNDTAKLIEAITNVDGGPDVQFRPYLSDPTHLRWRLVAGSDSDPRIHADGLVPTLTCFPGGGTLQDVTVAHLAPAMRVYGTGSGEDRATLCHLSEDLALCQRPDPWPLVEEAVSNSSDWDSAGLVKKHTDARLAASRLPLVQLQGTVDASDGACAVRPGVFWPGQLCYVDLDGFPSLPDGRYPLRVMDMSGDLGDSVKVTFDQIVDPWEDGRYAPQ
;
A
#
# COMPACT_ATOMS: atom_id res chain seq x y z
N MET A 1 -11.07 21.93 1.61
CA MET A 1 -10.23 22.50 2.70
C MET A 1 -9.57 21.35 3.46
N TRP A 2 -8.25 21.47 3.72
CA TRP A 2 -7.49 20.49 4.49
C TRP A 2 -7.53 20.82 5.98
N THR A 3 -7.65 19.78 6.82
CA THR A 3 -7.54 19.87 8.27
C THR A 3 -6.70 18.70 8.78
N CYS A 4 -5.91 18.93 9.82
CA CYS A 4 -5.09 17.91 10.47
C CYS A 4 -5.53 17.81 11.94
N VAL A 5 -5.92 16.63 12.38
CA VAL A 5 -6.44 16.42 13.75
C VAL A 5 -5.71 15.29 14.44
N THR A 6 -5.53 15.40 15.75
CA THR A 6 -5.06 14.28 16.57
C THR A 6 -6.19 13.30 16.85
N PHE A 7 -5.86 12.05 17.19
CA PHE A 7 -6.85 11.09 17.68
C PHE A 7 -6.21 10.10 18.67
N ASP A 8 -7.04 9.44 19.44
CA ASP A 8 -6.61 8.34 20.32
C ASP A 8 -6.50 7.05 19.50
N THR A 9 -5.32 6.44 19.46
CA THR A 9 -5.04 5.27 18.62
C THR A 9 -5.88 4.05 18.98
N MET A 10 -6.26 3.90 20.25
CA MET A 10 -7.02 2.72 20.73
C MET A 10 -8.52 2.86 20.52
N THR A 11 -9.05 4.06 20.70
CA THR A 11 -10.50 4.31 20.63
C THR A 11 -10.93 4.92 19.30
N GLY A 12 -10.03 5.62 18.62
CA GLY A 12 -10.33 6.44 17.45
C GLY A 12 -10.91 7.81 17.79
N GLU A 13 -11.09 8.16 19.07
CA GLU A 13 -11.66 9.44 19.50
C GLU A 13 -10.81 10.59 18.97
N LEU A 14 -11.43 11.50 18.21
CA LEU A 14 -10.77 12.68 17.66
C LEU A 14 -10.42 13.67 18.77
N GLY A 15 -9.22 14.21 18.67
CA GLY A 15 -8.69 15.23 19.57
C GLY A 15 -8.70 16.61 18.95
N ALA A 16 -7.71 17.40 19.32
CA ALA A 16 -7.57 18.77 18.83
C ALA A 16 -6.97 18.83 17.41
N GLU A 17 -7.28 19.89 16.72
CA GLU A 17 -6.68 20.24 15.45
C GLU A 17 -5.21 20.66 15.62
N LEU A 18 -4.38 20.26 14.68
CA LEU A 18 -2.98 20.64 14.55
C LEU A 18 -2.86 21.63 13.38
N ASP A 19 -2.32 22.78 13.65
CA ASP A 19 -1.99 23.76 12.59
C ASP A 19 -0.62 23.41 12.00
N VAL A 20 -0.61 22.55 10.97
CA VAL A 20 0.61 22.12 10.30
C VAL A 20 0.74 22.87 8.97
N PRO A 21 1.69 23.82 8.87
CA PRO A 21 1.74 24.74 7.72
C PRO A 21 2.21 24.08 6.41
N ALA A 22 2.92 22.96 6.49
CA ALA A 22 3.48 22.28 5.33
C ALA A 22 3.47 20.76 5.54
N LEU A 23 2.56 20.07 4.87
CA LEU A 23 2.46 18.61 4.83
C LEU A 23 2.42 18.15 3.40
N SER A 24 3.12 17.06 3.11
CA SER A 24 2.90 16.21 1.95
C SER A 24 2.37 14.86 2.42
N TRP A 25 1.55 14.26 1.60
CA TRP A 25 0.95 12.97 1.86
C TRP A 25 1.09 12.05 0.66
N THR A 26 1.18 10.76 0.92
CA THR A 26 1.19 9.72 -0.10
C THR A 26 0.30 8.58 0.33
N LEU A 27 -0.53 8.10 -0.58
CA LEU A 27 -1.33 6.89 -0.47
C LEU A 27 -0.84 5.91 -1.51
N THR A 28 -0.58 4.69 -1.11
CA THR A 28 -0.32 3.54 -1.99
C THR A 28 -1.40 2.49 -1.79
N VAL A 29 -1.38 1.40 -2.55
CA VAL A 29 -2.35 0.31 -2.36
C VAL A 29 -2.30 -0.25 -0.93
N ALA A 30 -1.11 -0.41 -0.36
CA ALA A 30 -0.92 -1.09 0.93
C ALA A 30 -0.74 -0.14 2.11
N ASP A 31 -0.31 1.10 1.89
CA ASP A 31 0.17 1.98 2.97
C ASP A 31 -0.14 3.45 2.72
N CYS A 32 0.05 4.26 3.75
CA CYS A 32 -0.07 5.70 3.71
C CYS A 32 1.07 6.36 4.48
N THR A 33 1.52 7.52 4.02
CA THR A 33 2.57 8.30 4.69
C THR A 33 2.22 9.78 4.77
N LEU A 34 2.74 10.43 5.80
CA LEU A 34 2.80 11.88 5.94
C LEU A 34 4.26 12.31 6.08
N ALA A 35 4.63 13.39 5.44
CA ALA A 35 5.97 13.96 5.53
C ALA A 35 5.90 15.49 5.47
N VAL A 36 7.01 16.14 5.75
CA VAL A 36 7.14 17.59 5.54
C VAL A 36 7.24 17.88 4.05
N THR A 37 6.49 18.87 3.56
CA THR A 37 6.67 19.36 2.19
C THR A 37 8.07 19.96 2.07
N ARG A 38 8.90 19.45 1.17
CA ARG A 38 10.25 20.00 0.92
C ARG A 38 10.15 21.32 0.17
N ASP A 39 10.79 22.35 0.70
CA ASP A 39 11.17 23.53 -0.10
C ASP A 39 12.11 23.07 -1.24
N LYS A 40 11.83 23.51 -2.46
CA LYS A 40 12.61 23.23 -3.67
C LYS A 40 14.05 23.80 -3.63
N GLY A 41 14.81 23.55 -2.59
CA GLY A 41 16.17 24.06 -2.42
C GLY A 41 16.98 23.38 -1.32
N ALA A 42 16.36 22.52 -0.51
CA ALA A 42 17.08 21.72 0.48
C ALA A 42 17.66 20.47 -0.19
N GLY A 43 18.98 20.26 -0.03
CA GLY A 43 19.67 19.08 -0.59
C GLY A 43 19.06 17.76 -0.13
N GLU A 44 19.38 16.68 -0.85
CA GLU A 44 18.89 15.29 -0.64
C GLU A 44 19.28 14.70 0.73
N GLY A 45 18.78 15.26 1.81
CA GLY A 45 18.81 14.67 3.15
C GLY A 45 17.42 14.19 3.52
N ASP A 46 17.28 12.94 3.93
CA ASP A 46 16.04 12.29 4.36
C ASP A 46 15.29 13.06 5.44
N ALA A 47 14.35 13.94 5.04
CA ALA A 47 13.31 14.41 5.95
C ALA A 47 12.10 13.47 5.84
N THR A 48 12.24 12.27 6.38
CA THR A 48 11.12 11.34 6.58
C THR A 48 10.42 11.72 7.89
N GLY A 49 9.22 12.29 7.80
CA GLY A 49 8.40 12.57 8.99
C GLY A 49 7.60 13.86 8.91
N VAL A 50 6.65 13.98 9.81
CA VAL A 50 5.83 15.16 10.04
C VAL A 50 6.57 16.07 11.01
N ARG A 51 6.80 17.33 10.63
CA ARG A 51 7.41 18.35 11.49
C ARG A 51 6.33 19.32 11.95
N VAL A 52 6.18 19.50 13.26
CA VAL A 52 5.15 20.34 13.87
C VAL A 52 5.81 21.33 14.83
N PRO A 53 5.69 22.65 14.60
CA PRO A 53 6.13 23.67 15.55
C PRO A 53 5.40 23.51 16.88
N TRP A 54 6.08 23.75 18.00
CA TRP A 54 5.44 23.64 19.34
C TRP A 54 4.27 24.61 19.52
N SER A 55 4.26 25.71 18.79
CA SER A 55 3.13 26.65 18.77
C SER A 55 1.85 26.08 18.16
N ALA A 56 1.98 25.07 17.29
CA ALA A 56 0.88 24.40 16.63
C ALA A 56 0.39 23.15 17.39
N VAL A 57 1.15 22.67 18.38
CA VAL A 57 0.78 21.52 19.20
C VAL A 57 -0.18 21.96 20.31
N PRO A 58 -1.41 21.40 20.39
CA PRO A 58 -2.37 21.76 21.41
C PRO A 58 -1.90 21.37 22.82
N GLY A 59 -2.06 22.28 23.76
CA GLY A 59 -1.73 22.05 25.18
C GLY A 59 -1.30 23.31 25.92
N ALA A 60 -1.82 23.48 27.12
CA ALA A 60 -1.54 24.64 27.97
C ALA A 60 -0.10 24.62 28.55
N ASP A 61 0.48 23.46 28.69
CA ASP A 61 1.80 23.25 29.26
C ASP A 61 2.57 22.15 28.52
N ALA A 62 3.83 21.95 28.90
CA ALA A 62 4.71 20.94 28.29
C ALA A 62 4.15 19.51 28.39
N ALA A 63 3.53 19.15 29.51
CA ALA A 63 2.96 17.84 29.72
C ALA A 63 1.72 17.60 28.85
N ALA A 64 0.90 18.63 28.61
CA ALA A 64 -0.24 18.56 27.73
C ALA A 64 0.20 18.40 26.26
N ARG A 65 1.20 19.17 25.81
CA ARG A 65 1.79 19.03 24.47
C ARG A 65 2.44 17.66 24.25
N ASP A 66 3.17 17.16 25.23
CA ASP A 66 3.76 15.82 25.18
C ASP A 66 2.68 14.74 25.00
N ARG A 67 1.60 14.83 25.79
CA ARG A 67 0.45 13.89 25.70
C ARG A 67 -0.29 13.98 24.36
N ALA A 68 -0.36 15.16 23.74
CA ALA A 68 -1.06 15.37 22.48
C ALA A 68 -0.43 14.61 21.30
N LEU A 69 0.88 14.38 21.36
CA LEU A 69 1.67 13.65 20.35
C LEU A 69 2.43 12.46 20.94
N ALA A 70 1.89 11.83 21.99
CA ALA A 70 2.52 10.68 22.63
C ALA A 70 2.66 9.51 21.65
N PRO A 71 3.89 8.98 21.39
CA PRO A 71 4.14 7.90 20.45
C PRO A 71 3.25 6.68 20.67
N LEU A 72 2.69 6.14 19.60
CA LEU A 72 1.75 5.01 19.51
C LEU A 72 0.43 5.19 20.27
N ARG A 73 0.36 6.09 21.24
CA ARG A 73 -0.86 6.37 22.00
C ARG A 73 -1.77 7.36 21.27
N ARG A 74 -1.18 8.29 20.55
CA ARG A 74 -1.87 9.27 19.73
C ARG A 74 -1.59 9.05 18.28
N GLY A 75 -2.54 9.41 17.44
CA GLY A 75 -2.41 9.40 16.01
C GLY A 75 -2.72 10.77 15.43
N VAL A 76 -2.42 10.92 14.16
CA VAL A 76 -2.71 12.10 13.35
C VAL A 76 -3.52 11.67 12.13
N CYS A 77 -4.60 12.39 11.86
CA CYS A 77 -5.46 12.20 10.70
C CYS A 77 -5.47 13.48 9.87
N LEU A 78 -5.07 13.36 8.60
CA LEU A 78 -5.23 14.39 7.59
C LEU A 78 -6.58 14.19 6.90
N MET A 79 -7.41 15.22 6.91
CA MET A 79 -8.74 15.21 6.30
C MET A 79 -8.83 16.24 5.19
N ARG A 80 -9.60 15.93 4.15
CA ARG A 80 -10.01 16.89 3.13
C ARG A 80 -11.53 17.00 3.12
N ASP A 81 -12.04 18.21 3.27
CA ASP A 81 -13.50 18.49 3.29
C ASP A 81 -14.27 17.59 4.28
N GLY A 82 -13.65 17.31 5.44
CA GLY A 82 -14.20 16.45 6.48
C GLY A 82 -14.05 14.93 6.23
N LEU A 83 -13.45 14.53 5.11
CA LEU A 83 -13.19 13.11 4.80
C LEU A 83 -11.76 12.74 5.17
N PRO A 84 -11.52 11.68 5.96
CA PRO A 84 -10.19 11.18 6.25
C PRO A 84 -9.47 10.72 4.97
N VAL A 85 -8.24 11.18 4.78
CA VAL A 85 -7.38 10.81 3.65
C VAL A 85 -6.23 9.93 4.13
N VAL A 86 -5.49 10.39 5.13
CA VAL A 86 -4.38 9.65 5.75
C VAL A 86 -4.57 9.64 7.24
N ALA A 87 -4.44 8.48 7.87
CA ALA A 87 -4.50 8.37 9.32
C ALA A 87 -3.54 7.28 9.83
N GLY A 88 -2.78 7.60 10.86
CA GLY A 88 -1.88 6.64 11.50
C GLY A 88 -1.46 7.12 12.88
N ALA A 89 -0.83 6.23 13.65
CA ALA A 89 -0.30 6.57 14.96
C ALA A 89 0.99 7.40 14.83
N VAL A 90 1.24 8.27 15.78
CA VAL A 90 2.54 8.94 15.96
C VAL A 90 3.59 7.86 16.23
N GLY A 91 4.60 7.77 15.39
CA GLY A 91 5.71 6.83 15.56
C GLY A 91 6.80 7.39 16.48
N SER A 92 8.04 7.04 16.17
CA SER A 92 9.19 7.61 16.88
C SER A 92 9.22 9.13 16.71
N ARG A 93 9.42 9.84 17.81
CA ARG A 93 9.38 11.30 17.87
C ARG A 93 10.73 11.86 18.33
N THR A 94 11.17 12.93 17.70
CA THR A 94 12.35 13.68 18.08
C THR A 94 11.96 15.15 18.29
N ASP A 95 12.32 15.69 19.43
CA ASP A 95 11.97 17.02 19.88
C ASP A 95 13.18 17.96 19.84
N THR A 96 12.97 19.16 19.34
CA THR A 96 13.89 20.29 19.43
C THR A 96 13.30 21.41 20.29
N TRP A 97 13.98 22.53 20.43
CA TRP A 97 13.43 23.70 21.12
C TRP A 97 12.26 24.36 20.36
N GLU A 98 12.23 24.20 19.04
CA GLU A 98 11.30 24.90 18.14
C GLU A 98 10.14 24.02 17.70
N ASP A 99 10.41 22.74 17.50
CA ASP A 99 9.48 21.80 16.87
C ASP A 99 9.67 20.37 17.35
N THR A 100 8.73 19.54 16.94
CA THR A 100 8.79 18.08 17.06
C THR A 100 8.67 17.45 15.70
N THR A 101 9.42 16.37 15.46
CA THR A 101 9.37 15.58 14.23
C THR A 101 9.03 14.13 14.58
N PHE A 102 8.10 13.52 13.85
CA PHE A 102 7.71 12.12 14.04
C PHE A 102 7.34 11.45 12.72
N SER A 103 7.51 10.14 12.65
CA SER A 103 6.98 9.31 11.57
C SER A 103 5.51 8.96 11.82
N LEU A 104 4.79 8.63 10.75
CA LEU A 104 3.45 8.05 10.86
C LEU A 104 3.55 6.52 10.83
N VAL A 105 2.82 5.85 11.71
CA VAL A 105 2.67 4.39 11.71
C VAL A 105 1.29 4.04 11.21
N SER A 106 1.22 3.41 10.04
CA SER A 106 -0.04 2.98 9.43
C SER A 106 -0.71 1.85 10.22
N PRO A 107 -1.99 1.53 9.95
CA PRO A 107 -2.65 0.38 10.57
C PRO A 107 -1.90 -0.94 10.39
N LEU A 108 -1.33 -1.17 9.21
CA LEU A 108 -0.48 -2.35 8.96
C LEU A 108 0.79 -2.30 9.82
N GLY A 109 1.40 -1.13 9.95
CA GLY A 109 2.54 -0.89 10.85
C GLY A 109 2.20 -1.15 12.33
N LEU A 110 0.97 -0.81 12.77
CA LEU A 110 0.49 -1.11 14.13
C LEU A 110 0.24 -2.61 14.36
N LEU A 111 -0.02 -3.37 13.30
CA LEU A 111 -0.14 -4.83 13.37
C LEU A 111 1.23 -5.54 13.34
N ARG A 112 2.30 -4.84 12.94
CA ARG A 112 3.67 -5.35 12.99
C ARG A 112 4.13 -5.53 14.44
N GLY A 113 4.74 -6.67 14.72
CA GLY A 113 5.10 -7.06 16.08
C GLY A 113 3.96 -7.66 16.91
N ARG A 114 2.72 -7.71 16.38
CA ARG A 114 1.61 -8.43 17.02
C ARG A 114 1.61 -9.87 16.55
N ILE A 115 1.73 -10.79 17.51
CA ILE A 115 1.90 -12.21 17.18
C ILE A 115 0.53 -12.88 17.08
N ALA A 116 0.27 -13.57 15.98
CA ALA A 116 -0.93 -14.40 15.80
C ALA A 116 -0.75 -15.74 16.55
N CYS A 117 -1.17 -15.77 17.80
CA CYS A 117 -1.23 -16.99 18.63
C CYS A 117 -2.44 -16.94 19.58
N VAL A 118 -2.85 -18.09 20.10
CA VAL A 118 -3.93 -18.22 21.10
C VAL A 118 -3.32 -18.04 22.49
N GLU A 119 -3.34 -16.81 23.03
CA GLU A 119 -2.65 -16.43 24.25
C GLU A 119 -3.02 -17.25 25.48
N GLY A 120 -4.31 -17.56 25.65
CA GLY A 120 -4.80 -18.29 26.81
C GLY A 120 -4.24 -19.71 26.94
N THR A 121 -3.74 -20.26 25.82
CA THR A 121 -3.16 -21.61 25.76
C THR A 121 -1.62 -21.58 25.56
N PHE A 122 -1.03 -20.41 25.43
CA PHE A 122 0.41 -20.25 25.34
C PHE A 122 1.06 -20.47 26.70
N GLY A 123 2.04 -21.38 26.78
CA GLY A 123 2.67 -21.78 28.05
C GLY A 123 3.26 -20.60 28.83
N ARG A 124 3.03 -20.62 30.15
CA ARG A 124 3.60 -19.62 31.08
C ARG A 124 4.49 -20.36 32.08
N GLY A 125 5.73 -19.95 32.16
CA GLY A 125 6.73 -20.51 33.06
C GLY A 125 7.75 -21.42 32.40
N SER A 126 8.79 -21.77 33.18
CA SER A 126 9.92 -22.57 32.70
C SER A 126 9.47 -23.99 32.31
N GLY A 127 9.88 -24.44 31.14
CA GLY A 127 9.57 -25.78 30.62
C GLY A 127 8.15 -25.95 30.08
N SER A 128 7.33 -24.88 30.02
CA SER A 128 6.03 -24.96 29.40
C SER A 128 6.12 -25.10 27.90
N THR A 129 5.21 -25.91 27.33
CA THR A 129 5.04 -26.05 25.88
C THR A 129 3.71 -25.46 25.45
N THR A 130 3.54 -25.20 24.17
CA THR A 130 2.26 -24.77 23.61
C THR A 130 1.83 -25.67 22.46
N GLN A 131 0.54 -25.99 22.47
CA GLN A 131 -0.13 -26.66 21.36
C GLN A 131 -1.16 -25.73 20.71
N SER A 132 -1.08 -24.44 21.04
CA SER A 132 -1.97 -23.44 20.46
C SER A 132 -1.71 -23.27 18.97
N TYR A 133 -2.78 -23.08 18.22
CA TYR A 133 -2.73 -22.73 16.80
C TYR A 133 -3.98 -21.98 16.39
N HIS A 134 -3.86 -21.16 15.37
CA HIS A 134 -5.00 -20.68 14.59
C HIS A 134 -5.10 -21.49 13.31
N ARG A 135 -6.27 -22.05 13.02
CA ARG A 135 -6.53 -22.74 11.77
C ARG A 135 -7.83 -22.24 11.17
N TRP A 136 -7.73 -21.73 9.97
CA TRP A 136 -8.88 -21.28 9.18
C TRP A 136 -8.91 -22.08 7.88
N SER A 137 -9.95 -22.89 7.72
CA SER A 137 -10.14 -23.81 6.60
C SER A 137 -11.44 -23.49 5.88
N GLY A 138 -11.47 -23.68 4.56
CA GLY A 138 -12.65 -23.38 3.74
C GLY A 138 -13.00 -21.89 3.71
N GLN A 139 -12.01 -21.02 3.79
CA GLN A 139 -12.17 -19.57 3.82
C GLN A 139 -11.60 -18.93 2.54
N SER A 140 -12.07 -17.73 2.19
CA SER A 140 -11.39 -16.87 1.23
C SER A 140 -10.10 -16.30 1.82
N LEU A 141 -9.14 -15.90 0.97
CA LEU A 141 -7.88 -15.29 1.45
C LEU A 141 -8.16 -14.02 2.24
N ARG A 142 -9.08 -13.15 1.79
CA ARG A 142 -9.45 -11.94 2.54
C ARG A 142 -10.13 -12.24 3.87
N SER A 143 -10.87 -13.34 3.97
CA SER A 143 -11.42 -13.81 5.26
C SER A 143 -10.30 -14.20 6.22
N ILE A 144 -9.26 -14.88 5.74
CA ILE A 144 -8.09 -15.22 6.57
C ILE A 144 -7.36 -13.97 7.05
N VAL A 145 -7.18 -12.96 6.18
CA VAL A 145 -6.65 -11.65 6.59
C VAL A 145 -7.51 -11.01 7.69
N ALA A 146 -8.83 -11.00 7.51
CA ALA A 146 -9.76 -10.46 8.52
C ALA A 146 -9.66 -11.19 9.87
N TRP A 147 -9.50 -12.52 9.85
CA TRP A 147 -9.27 -13.32 11.06
C TRP A 147 -7.92 -13.03 11.72
N LEU A 148 -6.84 -12.82 10.95
CA LEU A 148 -5.54 -12.41 11.49
C LEU A 148 -5.62 -11.07 12.21
N VAL A 149 -6.24 -10.06 11.57
CA VAL A 149 -6.44 -8.75 12.19
C VAL A 149 -7.32 -8.87 13.44
N HIS A 150 -8.41 -9.62 13.38
CA HIS A 150 -9.29 -9.87 14.53
C HIS A 150 -8.52 -10.52 15.68
N ALA A 151 -7.76 -11.58 15.43
CA ALA A 151 -6.94 -12.23 16.44
C ALA A 151 -5.93 -11.28 17.07
N ALA A 152 -5.31 -10.39 16.28
CA ALA A 152 -4.35 -9.41 16.78
C ALA A 152 -4.99 -8.27 17.59
N THR A 153 -6.26 -7.93 17.33
CA THR A 153 -6.94 -6.79 17.96
C THR A 153 -7.87 -7.17 19.13
N THR A 154 -8.25 -8.43 19.26
CA THR A 154 -9.10 -8.91 20.36
C THR A 154 -8.33 -9.39 21.59
N LYS A 155 -7.01 -9.41 21.54
CA LYS A 155 -6.16 -9.72 22.68
C LYS A 155 -6.34 -8.70 23.82
N PRO A 156 -6.11 -9.09 25.08
CA PRO A 156 -6.05 -8.12 26.18
C PRO A 156 -5.04 -7.00 25.87
N GLY A 157 -5.51 -5.76 25.84
CA GLY A 157 -4.71 -4.58 25.48
C GLY A 157 -4.46 -4.43 23.97
N GLY A 158 -4.98 -5.31 23.14
CA GLY A 158 -4.75 -5.31 21.68
C GLY A 158 -5.72 -4.45 20.87
N GLY A 159 -6.76 -3.89 21.48
CA GLY A 159 -7.81 -3.15 20.77
C GLY A 159 -7.25 -2.10 19.81
N LEU A 160 -7.78 -2.09 18.59
CA LEU A 160 -7.61 -1.03 17.58
C LEU A 160 -8.96 -0.83 16.90
N PRO A 161 -9.30 0.39 16.50
CA PRO A 161 -10.57 0.68 15.82
C PRO A 161 -10.53 0.26 14.34
N ILE A 162 -10.31 -1.05 14.09
CA ILE A 162 -10.24 -1.64 12.74
C ILE A 162 -11.44 -2.55 12.51
N ASP A 163 -12.22 -2.28 11.47
CA ASP A 163 -13.39 -3.05 11.08
C ASP A 163 -13.03 -4.13 10.05
N VAL A 164 -13.27 -5.37 10.44
CA VAL A 164 -12.97 -6.56 9.63
C VAL A 164 -14.16 -7.51 9.51
N ASP A 165 -15.26 -7.26 10.23
CA ASP A 165 -16.36 -8.21 10.41
C ASP A 165 -17.06 -8.59 9.11
N HIS A 166 -17.07 -7.70 8.13
CA HIS A 166 -17.71 -7.92 6.84
C HIS A 166 -17.02 -8.97 5.95
N TYR A 167 -15.76 -9.37 6.24
CA TYR A 167 -15.07 -10.44 5.54
C TYR A 167 -14.91 -11.71 6.37
N ARG A 168 -15.04 -11.62 7.70
CA ARG A 168 -14.84 -12.79 8.57
C ARG A 168 -15.85 -13.90 8.29
N GLY A 169 -15.34 -15.11 8.03
CA GLY A 169 -16.19 -16.29 7.76
C GLY A 169 -16.64 -16.41 6.31
N GLU A 170 -16.19 -15.55 5.41
CA GLU A 170 -16.45 -15.70 4.00
C GLU A 170 -15.86 -17.01 3.48
N LYS A 171 -16.67 -17.79 2.75
CA LYS A 171 -16.27 -19.08 2.22
C LYS A 171 -15.33 -18.96 1.04
N GLY A 172 -14.36 -19.89 0.97
CA GLY A 172 -13.37 -19.98 -0.11
C GLY A 172 -12.65 -21.32 -0.08
N GLY A 173 -11.67 -21.48 -0.97
CA GLY A 173 -10.93 -22.73 -1.14
C GLY A 173 -9.64 -22.83 -0.31
N HIS A 174 -9.37 -21.87 0.58
CA HIS A 174 -8.07 -21.77 1.24
C HIS A 174 -8.07 -22.28 2.67
N GLU A 175 -6.90 -22.71 3.10
CA GLU A 175 -6.60 -23.08 4.48
C GLU A 175 -5.26 -22.48 4.89
N ARG A 176 -5.18 -21.99 6.13
CA ARG A 176 -3.93 -21.55 6.78
C ARG A 176 -3.92 -21.99 8.22
N THR A 177 -2.75 -22.43 8.67
CA THR A 177 -2.50 -22.80 10.07
C THR A 177 -1.27 -22.02 10.56
N TYR A 178 -1.39 -21.45 11.73
CA TYR A 178 -0.33 -20.68 12.39
C TYR A 178 -0.12 -21.22 13.79
N ASP A 179 0.94 -21.99 13.95
CA ASP A 179 1.23 -22.71 15.19
C ASP A 179 1.90 -21.80 16.22
N GLY A 180 1.48 -21.87 17.48
CA GLY A 180 1.99 -21.04 18.55
C GLY A 180 3.48 -21.27 18.87
N PHE A 181 4.00 -22.49 18.61
CA PHE A 181 5.43 -22.76 18.81
C PHE A 181 6.29 -21.97 17.78
N ASN A 182 5.74 -21.53 16.68
CA ASN A 182 6.39 -20.72 15.65
C ASN A 182 6.09 -19.22 15.82
N ALA A 183 5.93 -18.75 17.05
CA ALA A 183 5.50 -17.39 17.35
C ALA A 183 6.40 -16.31 16.72
N SER A 184 7.72 -16.56 16.61
CA SER A 184 8.67 -15.62 15.98
C SER A 184 8.38 -15.33 14.51
N ASN A 185 7.69 -16.23 13.80
CA ASN A 185 7.30 -16.08 12.40
C ASN A 185 5.81 -15.69 12.23
N ASN A 186 5.07 -15.61 13.33
CA ASN A 186 3.64 -15.29 13.31
C ASN A 186 3.37 -13.79 13.52
N ASP A 187 4.24 -12.91 13.03
CA ASP A 187 3.97 -11.46 12.96
C ASP A 187 2.78 -11.19 12.04
N THR A 188 1.74 -10.57 12.57
CA THR A 188 0.47 -10.39 11.86
C THR A 188 0.62 -9.61 10.55
N ALA A 189 1.42 -8.55 10.53
CA ALA A 189 1.64 -7.79 9.30
C ALA A 189 2.37 -8.63 8.25
N LYS A 190 3.41 -9.37 8.65
CA LYS A 190 4.13 -10.28 7.74
C LYS A 190 3.26 -11.40 7.20
N LEU A 191 2.35 -11.93 8.02
CA LEU A 191 1.40 -12.96 7.56
C LEU A 191 0.40 -12.38 6.56
N ILE A 192 -0.07 -11.15 6.75
CA ILE A 192 -0.90 -10.44 5.77
C ILE A 192 -0.11 -10.24 4.47
N GLU A 193 1.10 -9.70 4.54
CA GLU A 193 2.00 -9.52 3.40
C GLU A 193 2.25 -10.85 2.66
N ALA A 194 2.45 -11.95 3.38
CA ALA A 194 2.61 -13.27 2.78
C ALA A 194 1.34 -13.76 2.05
N ILE A 195 0.14 -13.40 2.53
CA ILE A 195 -1.12 -13.72 1.86
C ILE A 195 -1.30 -12.87 0.59
N THR A 196 -0.94 -11.59 0.63
CA THR A 196 -1.02 -10.72 -0.56
C THR A 196 -0.04 -11.13 -1.67
N ASN A 197 1.08 -11.74 -1.29
CA ASN A 197 2.15 -12.12 -2.22
C ASN A 197 2.01 -13.53 -2.83
N VAL A 198 0.93 -14.27 -2.55
CA VAL A 198 0.69 -15.54 -3.26
C VAL A 198 0.04 -15.28 -4.62
N ASP A 199 0.12 -16.27 -5.50
CA ASP A 199 -0.60 -16.24 -6.77
C ASP A 199 -2.11 -16.14 -6.52
N GLY A 200 -2.78 -15.13 -7.09
CA GLY A 200 -4.16 -14.80 -6.77
C GLY A 200 -4.38 -14.20 -5.39
N GLY A 201 -3.31 -13.76 -4.70
CA GLY A 201 -3.40 -13.07 -3.42
C GLY A 201 -4.13 -11.73 -3.53
N PRO A 202 -5.01 -11.40 -2.56
CA PRO A 202 -5.82 -10.19 -2.64
C PRO A 202 -4.98 -8.94 -2.36
N ASP A 203 -5.27 -7.84 -3.05
CA ASP A 203 -4.89 -6.52 -2.56
C ASP A 203 -5.53 -6.29 -1.19
N VAL A 204 -4.79 -5.70 -0.26
CA VAL A 204 -5.27 -5.40 1.10
C VAL A 204 -4.99 -3.94 1.44
N GLN A 205 -6.00 -3.24 1.93
CA GLN A 205 -5.91 -1.83 2.29
C GLN A 205 -6.70 -1.54 3.56
N PHE A 206 -6.19 -0.63 4.39
CA PHE A 206 -6.88 -0.12 5.58
C PHE A 206 -7.29 1.33 5.32
N ARG A 207 -8.56 1.58 5.03
CA ARG A 207 -9.08 2.92 4.73
C ARG A 207 -9.59 3.61 5.98
N PRO A 208 -9.09 4.81 6.31
CA PRO A 208 -9.64 5.59 7.39
C PRO A 208 -11.03 6.13 7.01
N TYR A 209 -11.93 6.14 7.99
CA TYR A 209 -13.25 6.74 7.85
C TYR A 209 -13.77 7.21 9.22
N LEU A 210 -14.75 8.10 9.22
CA LEU A 210 -15.43 8.50 10.46
C LEU A 210 -16.62 7.57 10.68
N SER A 211 -16.64 6.84 11.80
CA SER A 211 -17.80 6.05 12.23
C SER A 211 -18.94 6.92 12.76
N ASP A 212 -18.57 8.06 13.32
CA ASP A 212 -19.42 9.15 13.77
C ASP A 212 -18.61 10.46 13.74
N PRO A 213 -19.17 11.64 14.03
CA PRO A 213 -18.45 12.91 13.96
C PRO A 213 -17.22 13.04 14.87
N THR A 214 -17.03 12.13 15.81
CA THR A 214 -15.99 12.19 16.85
C THR A 214 -15.06 11.00 16.86
N HIS A 215 -15.30 9.97 16.04
CA HIS A 215 -14.49 8.76 16.06
C HIS A 215 -14.02 8.34 14.67
N LEU A 216 -12.70 8.22 14.54
CA LEU A 216 -12.01 7.64 13.40
C LEU A 216 -11.92 6.11 13.55
N ARG A 217 -12.14 5.40 12.46
CA ARG A 217 -11.91 3.96 12.36
C ARG A 217 -11.20 3.64 11.04
N TRP A 218 -10.64 2.44 10.96
CA TRP A 218 -10.16 1.91 9.70
C TRP A 218 -11.04 0.75 9.24
N ARG A 219 -11.37 0.75 7.97
CA ARG A 219 -12.04 -0.37 7.32
C ARG A 219 -11.03 -1.18 6.55
N LEU A 220 -10.97 -2.48 6.79
CA LEU A 220 -10.26 -3.42 5.93
C LEU A 220 -10.99 -3.48 4.58
N VAL A 221 -10.28 -3.24 3.49
CA VAL A 221 -10.77 -3.42 2.12
C VAL A 221 -9.83 -4.39 1.42
N ALA A 222 -10.37 -5.44 0.81
CA ALA A 222 -9.57 -6.44 0.15
C ALA A 222 -10.28 -7.04 -1.06
N GLY A 223 -9.48 -7.45 -2.06
CA GLY A 223 -9.96 -8.19 -3.21
C GLY A 223 -10.53 -9.56 -2.82
N SER A 224 -11.30 -10.18 -3.70
CA SER A 224 -11.88 -11.52 -3.50
C SER A 224 -11.03 -12.61 -4.15
N ASP A 225 -11.30 -13.89 -3.84
CA ASP A 225 -10.64 -15.02 -4.50
C ASP A 225 -10.91 -15.08 -6.01
N SER A 226 -12.04 -14.53 -6.48
CA SER A 226 -12.40 -14.48 -7.90
C SER A 226 -11.82 -13.24 -8.61
N ASP A 227 -11.58 -12.18 -7.86
CA ASP A 227 -10.92 -10.95 -8.33
C ASP A 227 -10.08 -10.37 -7.20
N PRO A 228 -8.78 -10.61 -7.19
CA PRO A 228 -7.90 -10.21 -6.12
C PRO A 228 -7.64 -8.69 -6.05
N ARG A 229 -8.13 -7.92 -7.04
CA ARG A 229 -7.96 -6.48 -7.09
C ARG A 229 -9.03 -5.77 -6.27
N ILE A 230 -8.68 -4.59 -5.75
CA ILE A 230 -9.64 -3.71 -5.11
C ILE A 230 -10.43 -2.96 -6.19
N HIS A 231 -11.74 -2.98 -6.10
CA HIS A 231 -12.65 -2.23 -6.96
C HIS A 231 -13.29 -1.05 -6.24
N ALA A 232 -13.68 -0.04 -7.00
CA ALA A 232 -14.53 1.04 -6.50
C ALA A 232 -15.97 0.54 -6.34
N ASP A 233 -16.63 0.96 -5.28
CA ASP A 233 -18.07 0.79 -5.14
C ASP A 233 -18.77 1.80 -6.10
N GLY A 234 -19.32 1.32 -7.21
CA GLY A 234 -20.05 2.17 -8.14
C GLY A 234 -19.46 2.27 -9.55
N LEU A 235 -19.70 3.40 -10.21
CA LEU A 235 -19.22 3.63 -11.58
C LEU A 235 -17.70 3.87 -11.60
N VAL A 236 -17.02 3.22 -12.55
CA VAL A 236 -15.60 3.46 -12.79
C VAL A 236 -15.43 4.88 -13.35
N PRO A 237 -14.65 5.75 -12.67
CA PRO A 237 -14.44 7.12 -13.13
C PRO A 237 -13.64 7.17 -14.43
N THR A 238 -13.85 8.22 -15.19
CA THR A 238 -13.10 8.50 -16.42
C THR A 238 -12.35 9.82 -16.26
N LEU A 239 -11.04 9.77 -16.49
CA LEU A 239 -10.18 10.92 -16.64
C LEU A 239 -9.96 11.19 -18.12
N THR A 240 -9.89 12.44 -18.52
CA THR A 240 -9.64 12.85 -19.90
C THR A 240 -8.32 13.58 -20.01
N CYS A 241 -7.57 13.32 -21.06
CA CYS A 241 -6.32 14.00 -21.37
C CYS A 241 -6.26 14.30 -22.87
N PHE A 242 -6.16 15.59 -23.22
CA PHE A 242 -6.03 16.06 -24.60
C PHE A 242 -5.16 17.33 -24.64
N PRO A 243 -4.61 17.72 -25.81
CA PRO A 243 -3.76 18.90 -25.92
C PRO A 243 -4.45 20.15 -25.39
N GLY A 244 -3.88 20.74 -24.35
CA GLY A 244 -4.37 21.98 -23.72
C GLY A 244 -5.53 21.82 -22.75
N GLY A 245 -5.89 20.57 -22.30
CA GLY A 245 -6.95 20.40 -21.33
C GLY A 245 -7.14 18.97 -20.82
N GLY A 246 -8.29 18.77 -20.17
CA GLY A 246 -8.66 17.48 -19.57
C GLY A 246 -8.64 17.50 -18.05
N THR A 247 -9.23 16.47 -17.45
CA THR A 247 -9.23 16.27 -15.99
C THR A 247 -7.94 15.64 -15.47
N LEU A 248 -7.13 15.03 -16.36
CA LEU A 248 -5.76 14.59 -16.08
C LEU A 248 -4.80 15.52 -16.83
N GLN A 249 -3.95 16.22 -16.08
CA GLN A 249 -3.02 17.22 -16.56
C GLN A 249 -1.57 16.78 -16.34
N ASP A 250 -0.60 17.48 -16.92
CA ASP A 250 0.84 17.23 -16.79
C ASP A 250 1.21 15.75 -16.99
N VAL A 251 0.56 15.11 -17.98
CA VAL A 251 0.72 13.70 -18.23
C VAL A 251 2.14 13.40 -18.69
N THR A 252 2.77 12.45 -18.04
CA THR A 252 4.06 11.87 -18.42
C THR A 252 3.91 10.37 -18.63
N VAL A 253 4.65 9.84 -19.59
CA VAL A 253 4.68 8.41 -19.89
C VAL A 253 6.12 7.93 -19.80
N ALA A 254 6.36 6.99 -18.90
CA ALA A 254 7.63 6.29 -18.81
C ALA A 254 7.56 5.03 -19.66
N HIS A 255 8.49 4.86 -20.58
CA HIS A 255 8.68 3.63 -21.34
C HIS A 255 9.74 2.77 -20.65
N LEU A 256 9.39 1.54 -20.33
CA LEU A 256 10.23 0.59 -19.60
C LEU A 256 10.70 -0.51 -20.53
N ALA A 257 12.01 -0.71 -20.56
CA ALA A 257 12.61 -1.77 -21.37
C ALA A 257 12.21 -3.15 -20.84
N PRO A 258 11.94 -4.13 -21.72
CA PRO A 258 11.66 -5.50 -21.31
C PRO A 258 12.92 -6.20 -20.79
N ALA A 259 12.75 -7.19 -19.91
CA ALA A 259 13.78 -8.16 -19.57
C ALA A 259 13.34 -9.54 -20.08
N MET A 260 14.10 -10.07 -21.04
CA MET A 260 13.72 -11.29 -21.76
C MET A 260 14.33 -12.56 -21.18
N ARG A 261 15.25 -12.40 -20.22
CA ARG A 261 15.88 -13.51 -19.52
C ARG A 261 16.06 -13.14 -18.04
N VAL A 262 15.66 -14.05 -17.17
CA VAL A 262 15.74 -13.85 -15.71
C VAL A 262 16.48 -15.02 -15.07
N TYR A 263 17.53 -14.72 -14.36
CA TYR A 263 18.29 -15.67 -13.55
C TYR A 263 17.80 -15.60 -12.10
N GLY A 264 17.18 -16.66 -11.60
CA GLY A 264 16.74 -16.78 -10.21
C GLY A 264 17.73 -17.59 -9.38
N THR A 265 18.08 -17.10 -8.20
CA THR A 265 18.89 -17.84 -7.23
C THR A 265 18.20 -17.88 -5.86
N GLY A 266 18.22 -19.05 -5.23
CA GLY A 266 17.61 -19.30 -3.91
C GLY A 266 18.64 -19.64 -2.83
N SER A 267 18.23 -20.47 -1.87
CA SER A 267 19.08 -20.93 -0.79
C SER A 267 20.20 -21.86 -1.28
N GLY A 268 21.23 -22.00 -0.47
CA GLY A 268 22.41 -22.81 -0.74
C GLY A 268 23.71 -22.01 -0.65
N GLU A 269 24.83 -22.69 -0.67
CA GLU A 269 26.16 -22.09 -0.61
C GLU A 269 26.95 -22.50 -1.85
N ASP A 270 27.66 -21.57 -2.45
CA ASP A 270 28.52 -21.77 -3.62
C ASP A 270 27.80 -22.53 -4.76
N ARG A 271 28.34 -23.68 -5.14
CA ARG A 271 27.79 -24.52 -6.22
C ARG A 271 26.54 -25.30 -5.84
N ALA A 272 26.14 -25.32 -4.58
CA ALA A 272 24.90 -25.93 -4.09
C ALA A 272 23.72 -24.92 -4.07
N THR A 273 23.96 -23.67 -4.47
CA THR A 273 22.90 -22.67 -4.55
C THR A 273 21.84 -23.10 -5.56
N LEU A 274 20.56 -23.12 -5.13
CA LEU A 274 19.44 -23.39 -6.00
C LEU A 274 19.33 -22.29 -7.06
N CYS A 275 19.15 -22.67 -8.31
CA CYS A 275 19.02 -21.71 -9.42
C CYS A 275 17.98 -22.15 -10.45
N HIS A 276 17.42 -21.18 -11.16
CA HIS A 276 16.56 -21.39 -12.31
C HIS A 276 16.74 -20.27 -13.33
N LEU A 277 16.68 -20.63 -14.60
CA LEU A 277 16.68 -19.70 -15.72
C LEU A 277 15.31 -19.71 -16.39
N SER A 278 14.69 -18.54 -16.51
CA SER A 278 13.49 -18.34 -17.30
C SER A 278 13.80 -17.40 -18.46
N GLU A 279 13.31 -17.71 -19.66
CA GLU A 279 13.55 -16.85 -20.83
C GLU A 279 12.34 -16.82 -21.78
N ASP A 280 12.15 -15.66 -22.44
CA ASP A 280 11.27 -15.45 -23.59
C ASP A 280 12.01 -14.58 -24.61
N LEU A 281 12.55 -15.20 -25.64
CA LEU A 281 13.37 -14.54 -26.64
C LEU A 281 12.57 -14.09 -27.87
N ALA A 282 11.24 -14.06 -27.81
CA ALA A 282 10.40 -13.68 -28.94
C ALA A 282 10.74 -12.29 -29.50
N LEU A 283 11.08 -11.33 -28.64
CA LEU A 283 11.48 -9.99 -29.08
C LEU A 283 12.84 -9.96 -29.76
N CYS A 284 13.77 -10.83 -29.37
CA CYS A 284 15.10 -10.93 -30.01
C CYS A 284 15.05 -11.59 -31.38
N GLN A 285 13.96 -12.32 -31.69
CA GLN A 285 13.81 -13.08 -32.93
C GLN A 285 12.97 -12.37 -34.00
N ARG A 286 12.53 -11.15 -33.74
CA ARG A 286 11.76 -10.33 -34.68
C ARG A 286 12.63 -9.88 -35.87
N PRO A 287 12.04 -9.50 -37.02
CA PRO A 287 12.76 -8.88 -38.12
C PRO A 287 13.54 -7.62 -37.74
N ASP A 288 12.98 -6.84 -36.76
CA ASP A 288 13.64 -5.73 -36.07
C ASP A 288 13.86 -6.17 -34.60
N PRO A 289 15.03 -6.80 -34.31
CA PRO A 289 15.23 -7.50 -33.04
C PRO A 289 15.62 -6.53 -31.94
N TRP A 290 15.03 -6.75 -30.76
CA TRP A 290 15.48 -6.13 -29.52
C TRP A 290 16.82 -6.72 -29.07
N PRO A 291 17.73 -5.93 -28.52
CA PRO A 291 18.91 -6.47 -27.84
C PRO A 291 18.48 -7.29 -26.62
N LEU A 292 19.20 -8.37 -26.34
CA LEU A 292 18.94 -9.17 -25.17
C LEU A 292 19.15 -8.33 -23.90
N VAL A 293 18.12 -8.27 -23.05
CA VAL A 293 18.17 -7.68 -21.71
C VAL A 293 17.96 -8.79 -20.70
N GLU A 294 18.86 -8.87 -19.73
CA GLU A 294 18.89 -9.90 -18.71
C GLU A 294 18.74 -9.28 -17.32
N GLU A 295 18.09 -10.02 -16.43
CA GLU A 295 17.89 -9.62 -15.04
C GLU A 295 18.28 -10.78 -14.12
N ALA A 296 18.76 -10.46 -12.92
CA ALA A 296 19.00 -11.45 -11.87
C ALA A 296 18.15 -11.12 -10.64
N VAL A 297 17.51 -12.14 -10.07
CA VAL A 297 16.73 -12.04 -8.84
C VAL A 297 17.20 -13.10 -7.85
N SER A 298 17.24 -12.75 -6.58
CA SER A 298 17.72 -13.66 -5.55
C SER A 298 16.95 -13.51 -4.25
N ASN A 299 16.71 -14.64 -3.56
CA ASN A 299 16.27 -14.64 -2.16
C ASN A 299 16.79 -15.91 -1.48
N SER A 300 17.91 -15.77 -0.79
CA SER A 300 18.57 -16.89 -0.13
C SER A 300 17.89 -17.35 1.15
N SER A 301 17.00 -16.52 1.75
CA SER A 301 16.31 -16.86 2.99
C SER A 301 15.00 -17.61 2.77
N ASP A 302 14.26 -17.29 1.70
CA ASP A 302 12.88 -17.74 1.56
C ASP A 302 12.69 -18.70 0.39
N TRP A 303 13.62 -18.74 -0.58
CA TRP A 303 13.54 -19.65 -1.72
C TRP A 303 14.35 -20.92 -1.46
N ASP A 304 13.82 -21.76 -0.60
CA ASP A 304 14.45 -22.98 -0.08
C ASP A 304 14.27 -24.23 -0.95
N SER A 305 13.55 -24.14 -2.05
CA SER A 305 13.33 -25.24 -2.99
C SER A 305 13.44 -24.80 -4.45
N ALA A 306 13.89 -25.72 -5.31
CA ALA A 306 13.99 -25.46 -6.76
C ALA A 306 12.64 -25.05 -7.37
N GLY A 307 11.53 -25.60 -6.85
CA GLY A 307 10.17 -25.23 -7.27
C GLY A 307 9.82 -23.79 -6.96
N LEU A 308 10.20 -23.27 -5.78
CA LEU A 308 10.00 -21.88 -5.40
C LEU A 308 10.86 -20.93 -6.24
N VAL A 309 12.16 -21.25 -6.41
CA VAL A 309 13.04 -20.46 -7.30
C VAL A 309 12.46 -20.36 -8.70
N LYS A 310 12.05 -21.50 -9.27
CA LYS A 310 11.39 -21.53 -10.58
C LYS A 310 10.15 -20.63 -10.62
N LYS A 311 9.23 -20.80 -9.68
CA LYS A 311 7.97 -20.05 -9.62
C LYS A 311 8.21 -18.54 -9.60
N HIS A 312 9.14 -18.07 -8.77
CA HIS A 312 9.43 -16.63 -8.66
C HIS A 312 10.17 -16.10 -9.89
N THR A 313 11.07 -16.89 -10.47
CA THR A 313 11.79 -16.52 -11.70
C THR A 313 10.83 -16.41 -12.89
N ASP A 314 9.94 -17.39 -13.05
CA ASP A 314 8.89 -17.38 -14.10
C ASP A 314 7.94 -16.20 -13.93
N ALA A 315 7.50 -15.90 -12.70
CA ALA A 315 6.64 -14.76 -12.41
C ALA A 315 7.32 -13.43 -12.73
N ARG A 316 8.62 -13.31 -12.41
CA ARG A 316 9.39 -12.11 -12.74
C ARG A 316 9.51 -11.94 -14.26
N LEU A 317 9.84 -13.01 -14.99
CA LEU A 317 9.87 -12.97 -16.46
C LEU A 317 8.51 -12.57 -17.04
N ALA A 318 7.42 -13.17 -16.57
CA ALA A 318 6.07 -12.85 -17.04
C ALA A 318 5.72 -11.37 -16.87
N ALA A 319 6.22 -10.75 -15.79
CA ALA A 319 6.00 -9.32 -15.51
C ALA A 319 6.88 -8.37 -16.34
N SER A 320 8.04 -8.83 -16.85
CA SER A 320 9.02 -7.97 -17.50
C SER A 320 9.31 -8.29 -18.97
N ARG A 321 8.83 -9.41 -19.50
CA ARG A 321 9.17 -9.91 -20.85
C ARG A 321 8.74 -9.03 -22.02
N LEU A 322 7.80 -8.11 -21.80
CA LEU A 322 7.30 -7.19 -22.82
C LEU A 322 7.66 -5.75 -22.44
N PRO A 323 7.83 -4.85 -23.42
CA PRO A 323 7.92 -3.42 -23.14
C PRO A 323 6.69 -2.95 -22.39
N LEU A 324 6.88 -2.14 -21.35
CA LEU A 324 5.81 -1.61 -20.55
C LEU A 324 5.79 -0.09 -20.62
N VAL A 325 4.62 0.48 -20.43
CA VAL A 325 4.44 1.92 -20.24
C VAL A 325 3.76 2.19 -18.90
N GLN A 326 4.17 3.27 -18.26
CA GLN A 326 3.54 3.75 -17.04
C GLN A 326 3.16 5.21 -17.19
N LEU A 327 1.88 5.50 -17.01
CA LEU A 327 1.35 6.84 -17.04
C LEU A 327 1.42 7.46 -15.63
N GLN A 328 1.67 8.75 -15.59
CA GLN A 328 1.52 9.62 -14.42
C GLN A 328 0.91 10.94 -14.87
N GLY A 329 0.20 11.58 -13.96
CA GLY A 329 -0.36 12.91 -14.22
C GLY A 329 -0.83 13.57 -12.93
N THR A 330 -1.43 14.73 -13.06
CA THR A 330 -2.03 15.48 -11.96
C THR A 330 -3.53 15.64 -12.19
N VAL A 331 -4.30 15.58 -11.11
CA VAL A 331 -5.72 15.91 -11.10
C VAL A 331 -5.95 17.10 -10.17
N ASP A 332 -6.91 17.95 -10.53
CA ASP A 332 -7.38 19.04 -9.66
C ASP A 332 -8.48 18.49 -8.74
N ALA A 333 -8.14 18.33 -7.48
CA ALA A 333 -9.07 17.83 -6.47
C ALA A 333 -10.13 18.87 -6.06
N SER A 334 -10.02 20.15 -6.48
CA SER A 334 -11.05 21.18 -6.31
C SER A 334 -12.15 21.08 -7.39
N ASP A 335 -11.83 20.46 -8.53
CA ASP A 335 -12.81 20.24 -9.59
C ASP A 335 -13.87 19.24 -9.16
N GLY A 336 -15.11 19.69 -9.02
CA GLY A 336 -16.24 18.83 -8.66
C GLY A 336 -16.56 17.74 -9.69
N ALA A 337 -16.08 17.87 -10.93
CA ALA A 337 -16.21 16.85 -11.98
C ALA A 337 -15.16 15.74 -11.87
N CYS A 338 -14.04 16.02 -11.21
CA CYS A 338 -13.00 15.00 -10.99
C CYS A 338 -13.44 14.00 -9.91
N ALA A 339 -13.68 12.76 -10.28
CA ALA A 339 -14.07 11.69 -9.37
C ALA A 339 -12.85 11.07 -8.64
N VAL A 340 -11.63 11.25 -9.17
CA VAL A 340 -10.38 10.74 -8.58
C VAL A 340 -9.86 11.78 -7.57
N ARG A 341 -10.45 11.81 -6.38
CA ARG A 341 -10.14 12.76 -5.32
C ARG A 341 -9.75 12.06 -4.01
N PRO A 342 -8.79 12.61 -3.23
CA PRO A 342 -8.43 12.08 -1.92
C PRO A 342 -9.62 11.95 -0.98
N GLY A 343 -9.70 10.83 -0.25
CA GLY A 343 -10.80 10.51 0.67
C GLY A 343 -12.06 9.94 0.01
N VAL A 344 -12.17 10.01 -1.32
CA VAL A 344 -13.28 9.45 -2.12
C VAL A 344 -12.79 8.30 -3.01
N PHE A 345 -11.68 8.52 -3.69
CA PHE A 345 -11.03 7.53 -4.53
C PHE A 345 -9.70 7.09 -3.90
N TRP A 346 -9.36 5.82 -4.07
CA TRP A 346 -8.25 5.19 -3.37
C TRP A 346 -7.31 4.46 -4.34
N PRO A 347 -6.01 4.41 -4.06
CA PRO A 347 -5.11 3.53 -4.79
C PRO A 347 -5.61 2.09 -4.83
N GLY A 348 -5.29 1.37 -5.90
CA GLY A 348 -5.81 0.04 -6.18
C GLY A 348 -7.09 0.02 -7.00
N GLN A 349 -7.85 1.12 -7.06
CA GLN A 349 -9.09 1.21 -7.82
C GLN A 349 -8.86 1.48 -9.31
N LEU A 350 -9.74 0.91 -10.12
CA LEU A 350 -9.75 1.10 -11.58
C LEU A 350 -10.34 2.47 -11.92
N CYS A 351 -9.73 3.15 -12.89
CA CYS A 351 -10.33 4.26 -13.63
C CYS A 351 -10.06 4.10 -15.13
N TYR A 352 -10.80 4.83 -15.96
CA TYR A 352 -10.49 4.96 -17.38
C TYR A 352 -9.73 6.26 -17.61
N VAL A 353 -8.71 6.20 -18.49
CA VAL A 353 -8.04 7.39 -19.01
C VAL A 353 -8.34 7.45 -20.50
N ASP A 354 -9.11 8.45 -20.92
CA ASP A 354 -9.37 8.76 -22.33
C ASP A 354 -8.24 9.69 -22.79
N LEU A 355 -7.36 9.15 -23.65
CA LEU A 355 -6.19 9.84 -24.18
C LEU A 355 -6.45 10.24 -25.63
N ASP A 356 -6.23 11.51 -25.97
CA ASP A 356 -6.37 12.05 -27.31
C ASP A 356 -5.18 12.95 -27.63
N GLY A 357 -4.51 12.70 -28.76
CA GLY A 357 -3.39 13.49 -29.30
C GLY A 357 -2.09 13.41 -28.49
N PHE A 358 -1.87 12.38 -27.69
CA PHE A 358 -0.59 12.22 -26.98
C PHE A 358 0.52 11.73 -27.92
N PRO A 359 1.72 12.36 -27.94
CA PRO A 359 2.71 12.13 -29.03
C PRO A 359 3.26 10.70 -29.12
N SER A 360 3.27 9.91 -28.04
CA SER A 360 3.91 8.60 -28.00
C SER A 360 2.97 7.43 -27.71
N LEU A 361 1.69 7.69 -27.48
CA LEU A 361 0.67 6.67 -27.25
C LEU A 361 -0.47 6.82 -28.24
N PRO A 362 -1.11 5.72 -28.70
CA PRO A 362 -2.29 5.81 -29.54
C PRO A 362 -3.48 6.43 -28.77
N ASP A 363 -4.33 7.13 -29.51
CA ASP A 363 -5.58 7.65 -28.97
C ASP A 363 -6.49 6.51 -28.54
N GLY A 364 -7.20 6.69 -27.41
CA GLY A 364 -8.12 5.67 -26.96
C GLY A 364 -8.39 5.69 -25.48
N ARG A 365 -9.18 4.70 -25.03
CA ARG A 365 -9.54 4.48 -23.64
C ARG A 365 -8.65 3.42 -23.00
N TYR A 366 -7.95 3.81 -21.97
CA TYR A 366 -7.05 2.97 -21.18
C TYR A 366 -7.69 2.61 -19.84
N PRO A 367 -7.98 1.32 -19.57
CA PRO A 367 -8.37 0.88 -18.25
C PRO A 367 -7.12 0.78 -17.36
N LEU A 368 -6.95 1.72 -16.46
CA LEU A 368 -5.76 1.83 -15.60
C LEU A 368 -6.17 1.79 -14.12
N ARG A 369 -5.33 1.17 -13.30
CA ARG A 369 -5.45 1.23 -11.84
C ARG A 369 -4.58 2.35 -11.30
N VAL A 370 -5.10 3.12 -10.37
CA VAL A 370 -4.28 4.07 -9.63
C VAL A 370 -3.45 3.31 -8.61
N MET A 371 -2.14 3.41 -8.68
CA MET A 371 -1.21 2.73 -7.77
C MET A 371 -0.76 3.63 -6.63
N ASP A 372 -0.67 4.92 -6.91
CA ASP A 372 -0.18 5.93 -5.97
C ASP A 372 -0.94 7.25 -6.17
N MET A 373 -1.26 7.89 -5.07
CA MET A 373 -1.79 9.25 -5.03
C MET A 373 -0.95 10.06 -4.04
N SER A 374 -0.44 11.21 -4.46
CA SER A 374 0.35 12.06 -3.58
C SER A 374 0.08 13.54 -3.82
N GLY A 375 0.30 14.34 -2.81
CA GLY A 375 0.10 15.79 -2.87
C GLY A 375 0.54 16.49 -1.59
N ASP A 376 0.28 17.76 -1.56
CA ASP A 376 0.43 18.62 -0.38
C ASP A 376 -0.96 19.07 0.13
N LEU A 377 -1.01 20.19 0.84
CA LEU A 377 -2.26 20.80 1.31
C LEU A 377 -2.97 21.64 0.24
N GLY A 378 -2.48 21.62 -0.98
CA GLY A 378 -3.12 22.24 -2.15
C GLY A 378 -4.17 21.36 -2.81
N ASP A 379 -4.56 21.74 -4.00
CA ASP A 379 -5.59 21.05 -4.80
C ASP A 379 -5.00 20.13 -5.88
N SER A 380 -3.71 20.27 -6.20
CA SER A 380 -3.03 19.43 -7.18
C SER A 380 -2.64 18.08 -6.58
N VAL A 381 -3.17 17.01 -7.13
CA VAL A 381 -2.89 15.63 -6.70
C VAL A 381 -2.20 14.89 -7.82
N LYS A 382 -1.00 14.41 -7.55
CA LYS A 382 -0.26 13.53 -8.47
C LYS A 382 -0.85 12.14 -8.40
N VAL A 383 -1.07 11.52 -9.55
CA VAL A 383 -1.60 10.18 -9.70
C VAL A 383 -0.64 9.36 -10.55
N THR A 384 -0.25 8.20 -10.05
CA THR A 384 0.56 7.21 -10.77
C THR A 384 -0.30 5.99 -11.06
N PHE A 385 -0.31 5.55 -12.31
CA PHE A 385 -1.07 4.38 -12.72
C PHE A 385 -0.22 3.12 -12.74
N ASP A 386 -0.86 1.97 -12.86
CA ASP A 386 -0.19 0.71 -13.04
C ASP A 386 0.54 0.66 -14.40
N GLN A 387 1.48 -0.27 -14.50
CA GLN A 387 2.20 -0.53 -15.73
C GLN A 387 1.32 -1.39 -16.64
N ILE A 388 1.23 -1.02 -17.90
CA ILE A 388 0.57 -1.78 -18.95
C ILE A 388 1.58 -2.16 -20.04
N VAL A 389 1.28 -3.20 -20.79
CA VAL A 389 2.06 -3.52 -21.98
C VAL A 389 2.00 -2.33 -22.93
N ASP A 390 3.15 -1.98 -23.55
CA ASP A 390 3.21 -0.89 -24.52
C ASP A 390 2.13 -1.13 -25.60
N PRO A 391 1.18 -0.20 -25.78
CA PRO A 391 0.07 -0.39 -26.71
C PRO A 391 0.49 -0.67 -28.15
N TRP A 392 1.65 -0.16 -28.57
CA TRP A 392 2.21 -0.44 -29.89
C TRP A 392 2.70 -1.90 -30.04
N GLU A 393 3.05 -2.55 -28.94
CA GLU A 393 3.52 -3.92 -28.88
C GLU A 393 2.40 -4.95 -28.58
N ASP A 394 1.28 -4.51 -28.04
CA ASP A 394 0.13 -5.35 -27.68
C ASP A 394 -0.71 -5.80 -28.89
N GLY A 395 -0.41 -5.29 -30.10
CA GLY A 395 -1.12 -5.62 -31.34
C GLY A 395 -2.57 -5.11 -31.41
N ARG A 396 -3.09 -4.54 -30.35
CA ARG A 396 -4.45 -3.93 -30.30
C ARG A 396 -4.53 -2.62 -31.09
N TYR A 397 -3.40 -1.96 -31.24
CA TYR A 397 -3.27 -0.65 -31.88
C TYR A 397 -2.34 -0.69 -33.11
N ALA A 398 -2.17 -1.87 -33.77
CA ALA A 398 -1.43 -1.91 -35.01
C ALA A 398 -2.04 -0.92 -36.00
N PRO A 399 -1.25 -0.02 -36.65
CA PRO A 399 -1.79 0.90 -37.61
C PRO A 399 -2.47 0.10 -38.75
N GLN A 400 -3.72 0.45 -39.07
CA GLN A 400 -4.50 -0.13 -40.17
C GLN A 400 -3.90 0.31 -41.51
#